data_e59297e1799065abb9f7919a48fe2c90
#
_entry.id   e59297e1799065abb9f7919a48fe2c90
#
_cell.length_a   1.000
_cell.length_b   1.000
_cell.length_c   1.000
_cell.angle_alpha   90.00
_cell.angle_beta   90.00
_cell.angle_gamma   90.00
#
_symmetry.space_group_name_H-M   'P 1'
#
loop_
_entity.id
_entity.type
_entity.pdbx_description
1 polymer ?
#
loop_
_entity_poly.entity_id
_entity_poly.type
_entity_poly.pdbx_seq_one_letter_code
_entity_poly.pdbx_strand_id
1 'polypeptide(L)'
;MMGFIKHSLVLAAVLLTGCVSYSQHELPAVQTWPPAAATAPQKPTAFVRTTALNQVNSGPAVAASGAQATAWETSVAETFRDSGRFTRVSTDKVTSDIYAEATLSNNEQFSMASAIITGATFFIIPSTAQNTFTLETVFKDKDGKEFGRVKKSESVRTWMHLVLIVGIPFQQDTRDVVQALTRSTLDEAVRRQLL
;
A
#
# COMPACT_ATOMS: atom_id res chain seq x y z
N MET A 1 -1.07 -49.78 -4.72
CA MET A 1 -1.83 -48.55 -5.09
C MET A 1 -2.22 -47.68 -3.91
N MET A 2 -2.61 -48.20 -2.75
CA MET A 2 -2.99 -47.39 -1.56
C MET A 2 -1.89 -46.51 -0.95
N GLY A 3 -0.62 -46.87 -1.10
CA GLY A 3 0.50 -46.06 -0.57
C GLY A 3 0.72 -44.75 -1.33
N PHE A 4 0.62 -44.76 -2.65
CA PHE A 4 0.79 -43.57 -3.50
C PHE A 4 -0.29 -42.51 -3.27
N ILE A 5 -1.53 -42.92 -3.06
CA ILE A 5 -2.65 -42.01 -2.78
C ILE A 5 -2.47 -41.29 -1.45
N LYS A 6 -1.96 -41.98 -0.42
CA LYS A 6 -1.68 -41.35 0.88
C LYS A 6 -0.58 -40.30 0.79
N HIS A 7 0.51 -40.56 0.07
CA HIS A 7 1.61 -39.60 -0.12
C HIS A 7 1.19 -38.40 -0.97
N SER A 8 0.37 -38.62 -2.00
CA SER A 8 -0.19 -37.53 -2.83
C SER A 8 -1.16 -36.64 -2.04
N LEU A 9 -1.94 -37.22 -1.13
CA LEU A 9 -2.86 -36.47 -0.28
C LEU A 9 -2.11 -35.59 0.74
N VAL A 10 -1.03 -36.14 1.34
CA VAL A 10 -0.16 -35.39 2.27
C VAL A 10 0.59 -34.28 1.52
N LEU A 11 1.10 -34.55 0.33
CA LEU A 11 1.78 -33.54 -0.48
C LEU A 11 0.83 -32.43 -0.94
N ALA A 12 -0.42 -32.77 -1.29
CA ALA A 12 -1.46 -31.80 -1.61
C ALA A 12 -1.83 -30.94 -0.40
N ALA A 13 -1.92 -31.51 0.80
CA ALA A 13 -2.23 -30.79 2.04
C ALA A 13 -1.13 -29.79 2.43
N VAL A 14 0.16 -30.08 2.13
CA VAL A 14 1.30 -29.16 2.41
C VAL A 14 1.31 -27.94 1.48
N LEU A 15 0.67 -28.03 0.31
CA LEU A 15 0.54 -26.92 -0.64
C LEU A 15 -0.66 -26.00 -0.36
N LEU A 16 -1.46 -26.30 0.67
CA LEU A 16 -2.75 -25.67 0.96
C LEU A 16 -2.68 -24.73 2.17
N THR A 17 -1.54 -24.04 2.37
CA THR A 17 -1.44 -23.01 3.42
C THR A 17 -2.05 -21.72 2.93
N GLY A 18 -3.01 -21.16 3.69
CA GLY A 18 -3.68 -19.92 3.37
C GLY A 18 -3.25 -18.78 4.28
N CYS A 19 -2.99 -17.61 3.68
CA CYS A 19 -2.89 -16.34 4.38
C CYS A 19 -4.10 -15.49 3.98
N VAL A 20 -4.71 -14.81 4.94
CA VAL A 20 -5.77 -13.84 4.67
C VAL A 20 -5.36 -12.51 5.25
N SER A 21 -5.34 -11.49 4.41
CA SER A 21 -5.00 -10.10 4.76
C SER A 21 -6.25 -9.24 4.65
N TYR A 22 -6.49 -8.39 5.64
CA TYR A 22 -7.59 -7.44 5.63
C TYR A 22 -7.17 -6.09 6.22
N SER A 23 -7.72 -5.01 5.64
CA SER A 23 -7.56 -3.65 6.14
C SER A 23 -8.28 -3.49 7.46
N GLN A 24 -7.72 -2.71 8.38
CA GLN A 24 -8.37 -2.35 9.64
C GLN A 24 -9.30 -1.13 9.50
N HIS A 25 -9.42 -0.58 8.30
CA HIS A 25 -10.30 0.55 7.98
C HIS A 25 -10.04 1.79 8.83
N GLU A 26 -8.75 2.09 9.07
CA GLU A 26 -8.34 3.30 9.82
C GLU A 26 -8.51 4.58 8.97
N LEU A 27 -8.50 4.44 7.63
CA LEU A 27 -8.75 5.55 6.73
C LEU A 27 -10.25 5.85 6.63
N PRO A 28 -10.66 7.11 6.77
CA PRO A 28 -12.00 7.52 6.39
C PRO A 28 -12.26 7.20 4.92
N ALA A 29 -13.43 6.63 4.62
CA ALA A 29 -13.80 6.36 3.24
C ALA A 29 -13.88 7.67 2.44
N VAL A 30 -13.20 7.72 1.30
CA VAL A 30 -13.34 8.81 0.33
C VAL A 30 -14.68 8.61 -0.38
N GLN A 31 -15.66 9.45 -0.04
CA GLN A 31 -17.04 9.28 -0.50
C GLN A 31 -17.22 9.59 -1.99
N THR A 32 -16.41 10.49 -2.54
CA THR A 32 -16.50 10.91 -3.94
C THR A 32 -15.13 10.83 -4.59
N TRP A 33 -15.02 9.96 -5.61
CA TRP A 33 -13.81 9.85 -6.41
C TRP A 33 -14.15 9.85 -7.91
N PRO A 34 -13.50 10.61 -8.75
CA PRO A 34 -12.46 11.62 -8.41
C PRO A 34 -13.02 12.77 -7.57
N PRO A 35 -12.15 13.50 -6.80
CA PRO A 35 -12.57 14.64 -6.03
C PRO A 35 -13.19 15.72 -6.93
N ALA A 36 -14.06 16.54 -6.37
CA ALA A 36 -14.76 17.60 -7.12
C ALA A 36 -13.81 18.37 -8.03
N ALA A 37 -14.25 18.66 -9.25
CA ALA A 37 -13.44 19.35 -10.23
C ALA A 37 -12.85 20.66 -9.67
N ALA A 38 -11.60 20.97 -10.06
CA ALA A 38 -11.00 22.24 -9.69
C ALA A 38 -11.84 23.39 -10.28
N THR A 39 -12.13 24.38 -9.47
CA THR A 39 -12.80 25.61 -9.92
C THR A 39 -11.85 26.51 -10.72
N ALA A 40 -10.55 26.17 -10.74
CA ALA A 40 -9.54 26.91 -11.48
C ALA A 40 -9.71 26.75 -12.98
N PRO A 41 -9.54 27.84 -13.77
CA PRO A 41 -9.70 27.83 -15.23
C PRO A 41 -8.68 26.94 -15.94
N GLN A 42 -7.53 26.67 -15.32
CA GLN A 42 -6.51 25.74 -15.81
C GLN A 42 -6.04 24.84 -14.67
N LYS A 43 -6.01 23.52 -14.95
CA LYS A 43 -5.43 22.54 -14.02
C LYS A 43 -3.90 22.62 -14.09
N PRO A 44 -3.19 22.53 -12.96
CA PRO A 44 -1.73 22.52 -12.94
C PRO A 44 -1.16 21.21 -13.53
N THR A 45 0.12 21.25 -13.87
CA THR A 45 0.94 20.05 -14.10
C THR A 45 1.55 19.58 -12.80
N ALA A 46 1.76 18.26 -12.64
CA ALA A 46 2.40 17.68 -11.47
C ALA A 46 3.57 16.78 -11.84
N PHE A 47 4.67 16.91 -11.08
CA PHE A 47 5.72 15.92 -11.00
C PHE A 47 5.51 15.13 -9.70
N VAL A 48 5.42 13.81 -9.79
CA VAL A 48 5.22 12.92 -8.64
C VAL A 48 6.44 12.03 -8.50
N ARG A 49 7.15 12.16 -7.38
CA ARG A 49 8.26 11.29 -7.01
C ARG A 49 7.84 10.46 -5.80
N THR A 50 7.88 9.14 -5.93
CA THR A 50 7.61 8.23 -4.84
C THR A 50 8.92 7.64 -4.31
N THR A 51 9.08 7.65 -2.98
CA THR A 51 10.13 6.92 -2.28
C THR A 51 9.46 5.82 -1.46
N ALA A 52 9.81 4.57 -1.72
CA ALA A 52 9.24 3.41 -1.06
C ALA A 52 10.21 2.85 -0.01
N LEU A 53 9.74 2.63 1.22
CA LEU A 53 10.53 2.15 2.35
C LEU A 53 9.86 0.94 2.98
N ASN A 54 10.65 -0.05 3.37
CA ASN A 54 10.24 -1.19 4.18
C ASN A 54 10.96 -1.16 5.53
N GLN A 55 10.24 -1.47 6.58
CA GLN A 55 10.77 -1.68 7.93
C GLN A 55 10.17 -2.96 8.51
N VAL A 56 10.99 -3.77 9.15
CA VAL A 56 10.56 -5.01 9.82
C VAL A 56 10.82 -4.87 11.32
N ASN A 57 9.76 -5.01 12.09
CA ASN A 57 9.77 -4.82 13.54
C ASN A 57 10.46 -3.48 13.93
N SER A 58 11.46 -3.54 14.82
CA SER A 58 12.25 -2.38 15.24
C SER A 58 13.53 -2.18 14.43
N GLY A 59 13.69 -2.87 13.30
CA GLY A 59 14.85 -2.74 12.42
C GLY A 59 14.89 -1.39 11.70
N PRO A 60 16.00 -1.11 10.99
CA PRO A 60 16.09 0.11 10.18
C PRO A 60 15.12 0.07 9.00
N ALA A 61 14.64 1.25 8.61
CA ALA A 61 13.92 1.41 7.35
C ALA A 61 14.90 1.29 6.18
N VAL A 62 14.58 0.45 5.20
CA VAL A 62 15.37 0.22 3.99
C VAL A 62 14.55 0.55 2.76
N ALA A 63 15.18 0.99 1.69
CA ALA A 63 14.50 1.26 0.44
C ALA A 63 13.87 -0.04 -0.11
N ALA A 64 12.60 0.02 -0.49
CA ALA A 64 11.98 -1.04 -1.27
C ALA A 64 12.65 -1.12 -2.64
N SER A 65 12.68 -2.31 -3.23
CA SER A 65 13.38 -2.54 -4.50
C SER A 65 12.59 -3.46 -5.44
N GLY A 66 13.01 -3.50 -6.69
CA GLY A 66 12.45 -4.39 -7.70
C GLY A 66 10.95 -4.15 -7.96
N ALA A 67 10.22 -5.22 -8.22
CA ALA A 67 8.81 -5.16 -8.62
C ALA A 67 7.90 -4.48 -7.59
N GLN A 68 8.20 -4.61 -6.29
CA GLN A 68 7.42 -3.98 -5.22
C GLN A 68 7.50 -2.45 -5.29
N ALA A 69 8.73 -1.89 -5.38
CA ALA A 69 8.92 -0.45 -5.49
C ALA A 69 8.21 0.10 -6.72
N THR A 70 8.40 -0.54 -7.88
CA THR A 70 7.76 -0.14 -9.14
C THR A 70 6.24 -0.20 -9.05
N ALA A 71 5.67 -1.23 -8.43
CA ALA A 71 4.22 -1.36 -8.28
C ALA A 71 3.65 -0.23 -7.41
N TRP A 72 4.33 0.15 -6.32
CA TRP A 72 3.91 1.22 -5.44
C TRP A 72 4.03 2.60 -6.11
N GLU A 73 5.15 2.89 -6.79
CA GLU A 73 5.34 4.11 -7.56
C GLU A 73 4.26 4.26 -8.63
N THR A 74 4.00 3.20 -9.39
CA THR A 74 2.97 3.16 -10.41
C THR A 74 1.59 3.43 -9.82
N SER A 75 1.25 2.78 -8.71
CA SER A 75 -0.04 2.92 -8.04
C SER A 75 -0.30 4.35 -7.55
N VAL A 76 0.72 4.99 -6.96
CA VAL A 76 0.65 6.40 -6.55
C VAL A 76 0.46 7.29 -7.77
N ALA A 77 1.31 7.16 -8.81
CA ALA A 77 1.25 8.01 -10.00
C ALA A 77 -0.07 7.85 -10.77
N GLU A 78 -0.60 6.63 -10.91
CA GLU A 78 -1.91 6.36 -11.51
C GLU A 78 -3.02 7.05 -10.72
N THR A 79 -3.02 6.95 -9.39
CA THR A 79 -4.02 7.59 -8.55
C THR A 79 -3.99 9.12 -8.68
N PHE A 80 -2.80 9.72 -8.82
CA PHE A 80 -2.66 11.15 -9.11
C PHE A 80 -3.28 11.51 -10.46
N ARG A 81 -3.06 10.69 -11.52
CA ARG A 81 -3.68 10.89 -12.85
C ARG A 81 -5.20 10.79 -12.78
N ASP A 82 -5.69 9.74 -12.12
CA ASP A 82 -7.13 9.44 -11.99
C ASP A 82 -7.88 10.47 -11.13
N SER A 83 -7.15 11.26 -10.34
CA SER A 83 -7.76 12.34 -9.54
C SER A 83 -8.41 13.43 -10.41
N GLY A 84 -8.02 13.54 -11.67
CA GLY A 84 -8.50 14.57 -12.57
C GLY A 84 -8.13 16.00 -12.14
N ARG A 85 -7.25 16.19 -11.15
CA ARG A 85 -6.82 17.50 -10.64
C ARG A 85 -5.71 18.14 -11.46
N PHE A 86 -5.01 17.37 -12.28
CA PHE A 86 -3.85 17.78 -13.04
C PHE A 86 -4.09 17.65 -14.53
N THR A 87 -3.52 18.55 -15.33
CA THR A 87 -3.52 18.44 -16.79
C THR A 87 -2.57 17.31 -17.23
N ARG A 88 -1.44 17.17 -16.53
CA ARG A 88 -0.44 16.14 -16.77
C ARG A 88 0.22 15.75 -15.45
N VAL A 89 0.44 14.44 -15.26
CA VAL A 89 1.22 13.87 -14.15
C VAL A 89 2.41 13.13 -14.74
N SER A 90 3.63 13.53 -14.37
CA SER A 90 4.89 12.89 -14.77
C SER A 90 5.60 12.30 -13.57
N THR A 91 6.25 11.17 -13.77
CA THR A 91 7.22 10.57 -12.84
C THR A 91 8.67 10.88 -13.24
N ASP A 92 8.89 11.34 -14.47
CA ASP A 92 10.17 11.85 -14.92
C ASP A 92 10.34 13.30 -14.45
N LYS A 93 11.57 13.66 -14.08
CA LYS A 93 11.89 15.00 -13.59
C LYS A 93 11.75 16.02 -14.73
N VAL A 94 10.57 16.60 -14.83
CA VAL A 94 10.25 17.69 -15.77
C VAL A 94 9.75 18.89 -15.01
N THR A 95 9.91 20.07 -15.61
CA THR A 95 9.34 21.31 -15.03
C THR A 95 7.84 21.17 -14.90
N SER A 96 7.33 21.37 -13.72
CA SER A 96 5.92 21.23 -13.35
C SER A 96 5.51 22.37 -12.41
N ASP A 97 4.21 22.63 -12.34
CA ASP A 97 3.68 23.67 -11.45
C ASP A 97 3.70 23.21 -10.00
N ILE A 98 3.49 21.88 -9.78
CA ILE A 98 3.48 21.25 -8.48
C ILE A 98 4.43 20.06 -8.47
N TYR A 99 5.23 19.96 -7.42
CA TYR A 99 6.11 18.84 -7.13
C TYR A 99 5.55 18.10 -5.90
N ALA A 100 5.09 16.88 -6.08
CA ALA A 100 4.60 15.99 -5.03
C ALA A 100 5.68 14.96 -4.69
N GLU A 101 6.27 15.08 -3.50
CA GLU A 101 7.22 14.11 -2.97
C GLU A 101 6.49 13.19 -2.00
N ALA A 102 6.17 11.99 -2.47
CA ALA A 102 5.45 10.96 -1.75
C ALA A 102 6.42 9.96 -1.13
N THR A 103 6.42 9.83 0.20
CA THR A 103 7.16 8.79 0.92
C THR A 103 6.17 7.76 1.42
N LEU A 104 6.21 6.57 0.84
CA LEU A 104 5.41 5.41 1.24
C LEU A 104 6.27 4.48 2.08
N SER A 105 5.92 4.30 3.34
CA SER A 105 6.59 3.35 4.24
C SER A 105 5.64 2.21 4.61
N ASN A 106 6.16 0.99 4.60
CA ASN A 106 5.52 -0.20 5.17
C ASN A 106 6.30 -0.63 6.41
N ASN A 107 5.65 -0.62 7.56
CA ASN A 107 6.19 -1.20 8.80
C ASN A 107 5.50 -2.53 9.06
N GLU A 108 6.24 -3.61 8.85
CA GLU A 108 5.78 -4.97 9.14
C GLU A 108 6.16 -5.38 10.54
N GLN A 109 5.18 -5.79 11.34
CA GLN A 109 5.36 -6.27 12.70
C GLN A 109 4.85 -7.70 12.83
N PHE A 110 5.69 -8.60 13.30
CA PHE A 110 5.35 -9.98 13.61
C PHE A 110 6.24 -10.57 14.71
N SER A 111 5.76 -11.62 15.36
CA SER A 111 6.53 -12.39 16.33
C SER A 111 7.31 -13.51 15.62
N MET A 112 8.62 -13.44 15.65
CA MET A 112 9.48 -14.50 15.10
C MET A 112 9.21 -15.86 15.77
N ALA A 113 9.01 -15.88 17.09
CA ALA A 113 8.70 -17.12 17.83
C ALA A 113 7.38 -17.72 17.35
N SER A 114 6.34 -16.90 17.16
CA SER A 114 5.05 -17.36 16.66
C SER A 114 5.16 -17.86 15.21
N ALA A 115 5.93 -17.19 14.36
CA ALA A 115 6.17 -17.62 12.98
C ALA A 115 6.87 -19.00 12.92
N ILE A 116 7.87 -19.24 13.78
CA ILE A 116 8.56 -20.53 13.89
C ILE A 116 7.59 -21.63 14.34
N ILE A 117 6.77 -21.37 15.36
CA ILE A 117 5.77 -22.33 15.85
C ILE A 117 4.75 -22.67 14.76
N THR A 118 4.25 -21.65 14.05
CA THR A 118 3.31 -21.82 12.94
C THR A 118 3.91 -22.71 11.84
N GLY A 119 5.15 -22.43 11.43
CA GLY A 119 5.86 -23.23 10.45
C GLY A 119 6.10 -24.68 10.92
N ALA A 120 6.58 -24.87 12.14
CA ALA A 120 6.85 -26.20 12.72
C ALA A 120 5.58 -27.04 12.90
N THR A 121 4.42 -26.42 13.05
CA THR A 121 3.11 -27.09 13.18
C THR A 121 2.35 -27.16 11.84
N PHE A 122 3.02 -26.90 10.72
CA PHE A 122 2.37 -26.88 9.38
C PHE A 122 1.13 -25.99 9.35
N PHE A 123 1.22 -24.80 9.96
CA PHE A 123 0.15 -23.80 10.04
C PHE A 123 -1.10 -24.24 10.80
N ILE A 124 -1.02 -25.29 11.62
CA ILE A 124 -2.11 -25.70 12.53
C ILE A 124 -2.24 -24.69 13.68
N ILE A 125 -1.11 -24.21 14.23
CA ILE A 125 -1.10 -23.12 15.18
C ILE A 125 -0.96 -21.81 14.38
N PRO A 126 -1.94 -20.91 14.49
CA PRO A 126 -1.94 -19.68 13.69
C PRO A 126 -0.88 -18.67 14.15
N SER A 127 -0.42 -17.84 13.23
CA SER A 127 0.31 -16.61 13.54
C SER A 127 -0.30 -15.41 12.82
N THR A 128 0.08 -14.23 13.27
CA THR A 128 -0.36 -12.97 12.71
C THR A 128 0.82 -12.06 12.41
N ALA A 129 0.70 -11.30 11.32
CA ALA A 129 1.56 -10.17 11.00
C ALA A 129 0.69 -8.93 10.80
N GLN A 130 1.23 -7.77 11.11
CA GLN A 130 0.59 -6.49 10.87
C GLN A 130 1.52 -5.63 10.03
N ASN A 131 1.00 -5.11 8.92
CA ASN A 131 1.66 -4.16 8.06
C ASN A 131 0.98 -2.80 8.25
N THR A 132 1.73 -1.78 8.65
CA THR A 132 1.24 -0.40 8.71
C THR A 132 1.85 0.38 7.57
N PHE A 133 1.01 0.70 6.59
CA PHE A 133 1.37 1.54 5.47
C PHE A 133 1.15 3.00 5.83
N THR A 134 2.15 3.82 5.63
CA THR A 134 2.06 5.27 5.84
C THR A 134 2.51 5.98 4.58
N LEU A 135 1.66 6.82 4.04
CA LEU A 135 1.96 7.72 2.93
C LEU A 135 2.06 9.15 3.46
N GLU A 136 3.23 9.74 3.34
CA GLU A 136 3.46 11.16 3.58
C GLU A 136 3.78 11.84 2.25
N THR A 137 2.98 12.83 1.88
CA THR A 137 3.16 13.59 0.65
C THR A 137 3.41 15.05 0.96
N VAL A 138 4.53 15.56 0.49
CA VAL A 138 4.94 16.97 0.58
C VAL A 138 4.68 17.61 -0.77
N PHE A 139 3.92 18.70 -0.77
CA PHE A 139 3.61 19.47 -1.96
C PHE A 139 4.49 20.72 -1.99
N LYS A 140 5.21 20.90 -3.10
CA LYS A 140 6.10 22.03 -3.35
C LYS A 140 5.71 22.75 -4.62
N ASP A 141 5.96 24.05 -4.66
CA ASP A 141 5.79 24.86 -5.86
C ASP A 141 6.98 24.69 -6.83
N LYS A 142 6.94 25.42 -7.96
CA LYS A 142 7.99 25.43 -8.99
C LYS A 142 9.34 25.91 -8.46
N ASP A 143 9.36 26.67 -7.38
CA ASP A 143 10.58 27.21 -6.75
C ASP A 143 11.12 26.27 -5.65
N GLY A 144 10.46 25.13 -5.44
CA GLY A 144 10.82 24.11 -4.45
C GLY A 144 10.37 24.42 -3.02
N LYS A 145 9.57 25.48 -2.83
CA LYS A 145 9.03 25.84 -1.53
C LYS A 145 7.85 24.94 -1.18
N GLU A 146 7.90 24.32 0.00
CA GLU A 146 6.78 23.55 0.55
C GLU A 146 5.59 24.46 0.84
N PHE A 147 4.41 24.11 0.35
CA PHE A 147 3.16 24.80 0.64
C PHE A 147 2.11 23.89 1.30
N GLY A 148 2.40 22.58 1.40
CA GLY A 148 1.52 21.67 2.10
C GLY A 148 2.11 20.30 2.33
N ARG A 149 1.58 19.63 3.36
CA ARG A 149 1.96 18.26 3.72
C ARG A 149 0.75 17.50 4.20
N VAL A 150 0.58 16.28 3.72
CA VAL A 150 -0.48 15.37 4.14
C VAL A 150 0.14 14.03 4.49
N LYS A 151 -0.26 13.47 5.62
CA LYS A 151 0.16 12.14 6.08
C LYS A 151 -1.07 11.30 6.37
N LYS A 152 -1.10 10.08 5.84
CA LYS A 152 -2.16 9.09 6.03
C LYS A 152 -1.54 7.74 6.35
N SER A 153 -2.24 6.95 7.16
CA SER A 153 -1.82 5.59 7.53
C SER A 153 -3.00 4.63 7.44
N GLU A 154 -2.70 3.38 7.10
CA GLU A 154 -3.64 2.27 7.09
C GLU A 154 -2.93 1.02 7.55
N SER A 155 -3.58 0.24 8.41
CA SER A 155 -3.05 -1.02 8.92
C SER A 155 -3.74 -2.20 8.25
N VAL A 156 -2.94 -3.17 7.82
CA VAL A 156 -3.38 -4.45 7.26
C VAL A 156 -2.92 -5.57 8.16
N ARG A 157 -3.85 -6.38 8.62
CA ARG A 157 -3.54 -7.57 9.42
C ARG A 157 -3.63 -8.82 8.57
N THR A 158 -2.58 -9.62 8.63
CA THR A 158 -2.50 -10.91 7.95
C THR A 158 -2.58 -12.03 8.97
N TRP A 159 -3.48 -12.98 8.74
CA TRP A 159 -3.55 -14.23 9.49
C TRP A 159 -3.00 -15.37 8.63
N MET A 160 -2.18 -16.20 9.23
CA MET A 160 -1.59 -17.39 8.62
C MET A 160 -2.12 -18.62 9.35
N HIS A 161 -2.93 -19.42 8.67
CA HIS A 161 -3.51 -20.65 9.22
C HIS A 161 -3.91 -21.61 8.10
N LEU A 162 -3.79 -22.92 8.37
CA LEU A 162 -4.06 -23.95 7.36
C LEU A 162 -5.49 -23.85 6.75
N VAL A 163 -6.50 -23.55 7.57
CA VAL A 163 -7.90 -23.50 7.12
C VAL A 163 -8.23 -22.25 6.29
N LEU A 164 -7.38 -21.19 6.35
CA LEU A 164 -7.66 -19.91 5.69
C LEU A 164 -7.47 -19.92 4.17
N ILE A 165 -7.08 -21.05 3.58
CA ILE A 165 -6.97 -21.18 2.11
C ILE A 165 -8.24 -20.79 1.38
N VAL A 166 -9.41 -21.09 1.97
CA VAL A 166 -10.71 -20.73 1.39
C VAL A 166 -10.95 -19.20 1.39
N GLY A 167 -10.16 -18.45 2.17
CA GLY A 167 -10.25 -17.00 2.26
C GLY A 167 -9.38 -16.25 1.23
N ILE A 168 -8.53 -16.92 0.45
CA ILE A 168 -7.64 -16.30 -0.53
C ILE A 168 -8.38 -15.37 -1.52
N PRO A 169 -9.58 -15.70 -2.03
CA PRO A 169 -10.31 -14.81 -2.93
C PRO A 169 -10.71 -13.46 -2.31
N PHE A 170 -10.68 -13.35 -0.97
CA PHE A 170 -11.05 -12.15 -0.22
C PHE A 170 -9.84 -11.41 0.36
N GLN A 171 -8.64 -11.75 -0.12
CA GLN A 171 -7.41 -11.14 0.35
C GLN A 171 -7.31 -9.67 -0.10
N GLN A 172 -6.93 -8.79 0.82
CA GLN A 172 -6.63 -7.40 0.51
C GLN A 172 -5.33 -7.30 -0.30
N ASP A 173 -5.40 -6.68 -1.47
CA ASP A 173 -4.21 -6.37 -2.27
C ASP A 173 -3.50 -5.13 -1.68
N THR A 174 -2.18 -5.20 -1.59
CA THR A 174 -1.34 -4.05 -1.19
C THR A 174 -1.53 -2.86 -2.13
N ARG A 175 -1.78 -3.11 -3.41
CA ARG A 175 -2.09 -2.08 -4.40
C ARG A 175 -3.32 -1.27 -4.01
N ASP A 176 -4.38 -1.94 -3.57
CA ASP A 176 -5.63 -1.28 -3.15
C ASP A 176 -5.39 -0.39 -1.93
N VAL A 177 -4.54 -0.83 -0.99
CA VAL A 177 -4.15 -0.06 0.19
C VAL A 177 -3.40 1.22 -0.21
N VAL A 178 -2.42 1.11 -1.12
CA VAL A 178 -1.66 2.26 -1.63
C VAL A 178 -2.55 3.24 -2.37
N GLN A 179 -3.48 2.74 -3.18
CA GLN A 179 -4.47 3.58 -3.86
C GLN A 179 -5.39 4.29 -2.87
N ALA A 180 -5.90 3.59 -1.85
CA ALA A 180 -6.76 4.18 -0.82
C ALA A 180 -6.03 5.28 -0.04
N LEU A 181 -4.77 5.05 0.36
CA LEU A 181 -3.91 6.06 0.99
C LEU A 181 -3.72 7.29 0.10
N THR A 182 -3.44 7.07 -1.18
CA THR A 182 -3.20 8.15 -2.14
C THR A 182 -4.49 8.95 -2.40
N ARG A 183 -5.63 8.26 -2.56
CA ARG A 183 -6.95 8.92 -2.68
C ARG A 183 -7.28 9.76 -1.45
N SER A 184 -7.09 9.21 -0.25
CA SER A 184 -7.32 9.93 1.00
C SER A 184 -6.38 11.13 1.16
N THR A 185 -5.13 11.02 0.70
CA THR A 185 -4.16 12.11 0.69
C THR A 185 -4.59 13.23 -0.24
N LEU A 186 -5.02 12.91 -1.47
CA LEU A 186 -5.48 13.89 -2.44
C LEU A 186 -6.79 14.55 -2.03
N ASP A 187 -7.74 13.79 -1.48
CA ASP A 187 -8.98 14.31 -0.92
C ASP A 187 -8.71 15.32 0.21
N GLU A 188 -7.80 15.00 1.11
CA GLU A 188 -7.40 15.92 2.18
C GLU A 188 -6.69 17.16 1.63
N ALA A 189 -5.81 17.00 0.62
CA ALA A 189 -5.12 18.13 -0.01
C ALA A 189 -6.12 19.08 -0.67
N VAL A 190 -7.17 18.56 -1.32
CA VAL A 190 -8.25 19.36 -1.91
C VAL A 190 -9.05 20.08 -0.81
N ARG A 191 -9.42 19.39 0.26
CA ARG A 191 -10.16 20.03 1.39
C ARG A 191 -9.36 21.14 2.05
N ARG A 192 -8.04 21.02 2.10
CA ARG A 192 -7.13 22.06 2.62
C ARG A 192 -6.80 23.15 1.61
N GLN A 193 -7.37 23.09 0.41
CA GLN A 193 -7.11 24.04 -0.69
C GLN A 193 -5.63 24.07 -1.11
N LEU A 194 -4.95 22.94 -1.03
CA LEU A 194 -3.58 22.77 -1.54
C LEU A 194 -3.56 22.44 -3.05
N LEU A 195 -4.70 21.95 -3.59
CA LEU A 195 -4.85 21.50 -4.98
C LEU A 195 -6.12 22.04 -5.63
#